data_c27e5d02a21a496ae000f261b7024250
#
_entry.id   c27e5d02a21a496ae000f261b7024250
#
_cell.length_a   1.000
_cell.length_b   1.000
_cell.length_c   1.000
_cell.angle_alpha   90.00
_cell.angle_beta   90.00
_cell.angle_gamma   90.00
#
_symmetry.space_group_name_H-M   'P 1'
#
loop_
_entity.id
_entity.type
_entity.pdbx_description
1 polymer ?
#
loop_
_entity_poly.entity_id
_entity_poly.type
_entity_poly.pdbx_seq_one_letter_code
_entity_poly.pdbx_strand_id
1 'polypeptide(L)'
;MPYLDAAGDMRDIFAEYIHAKTLWIDTEVADYQSRQPRLSLIQVLDDPTDMSGDRVYILDVLQYPNIVAEFIQQIMCNSQIEKVFHNANFDLKFLGGKKAQNVTCTLELAKSIPYYLLPLPNYQLKTLATALCRFNYIDKQEQGSDWGRRPLTETQIEYAYLDCIYLAQVHLQLLELQVASNPDPKKEDLTALDARYQDLLTDWQLLKSEFEHLEERLKKAMQAQNVKETSVCKLTSYERQTVKVPFSELVNLVQNDNLSLDFPVTLTQKLQKDLGASWQKLPVEIEKNTYLRLSQKKNDAIQE
;
A
#
# COMPACT_ATOMS: atom_id res chain seq x y z
N MET A 1 22.73 -20.93 11.89
CA MET A 1 22.17 -20.13 10.75
C MET A 1 22.94 -20.51 9.50
N PRO A 2 22.30 -21.11 8.52
CA PRO A 2 22.96 -21.55 7.29
C PRO A 2 23.28 -20.34 6.38
N TYR A 3 24.58 -20.12 6.12
CA TYR A 3 25.09 -19.19 5.14
C TYR A 3 25.68 -19.99 3.98
N LEU A 4 25.11 -19.82 2.79
CA LEU A 4 25.45 -20.61 1.60
C LEU A 4 26.19 -19.70 0.60
N ASP A 5 27.44 -20.04 0.32
CA ASP A 5 28.31 -19.34 -0.63
C ASP A 5 28.74 -20.25 -1.81
N ALA A 6 28.27 -21.50 -1.83
CA ALA A 6 28.50 -22.42 -2.93
C ALA A 6 27.23 -22.65 -3.76
N ALA A 7 27.36 -22.59 -5.09
CA ALA A 7 26.25 -22.75 -6.00
C ALA A 7 25.54 -24.12 -5.91
N GLY A 8 26.26 -25.17 -5.51
CA GLY A 8 25.70 -26.51 -5.27
C GLY A 8 24.68 -26.51 -4.14
N ASP A 9 25.10 -26.01 -2.98
CA ASP A 9 24.30 -25.96 -1.76
C ASP A 9 23.02 -25.09 -1.96
N MET A 10 23.16 -23.99 -2.73
CA MET A 10 22.02 -23.15 -3.07
C MET A 10 20.99 -23.89 -3.94
N ARG A 11 21.43 -24.76 -4.88
CA ARG A 11 20.51 -25.56 -5.70
C ARG A 11 19.82 -26.64 -4.87
N ASP A 12 20.53 -27.23 -3.91
CA ASP A 12 19.95 -28.22 -3.03
C ASP A 12 18.79 -27.63 -2.22
N ILE A 13 18.97 -26.41 -1.67
CA ILE A 13 17.87 -25.75 -0.96
C ILE A 13 16.74 -25.29 -1.89
N PHE A 14 17.00 -24.97 -3.17
CA PHE A 14 15.92 -24.69 -4.14
C PHE A 14 15.04 -25.92 -4.35
N ALA A 15 15.60 -27.12 -4.35
CA ALA A 15 14.85 -28.34 -4.47
C ALA A 15 13.91 -28.59 -3.27
N GLU A 16 14.20 -28.03 -2.11
CA GLU A 16 13.28 -28.02 -0.96
C GLU A 16 12.21 -26.93 -1.13
N TYR A 17 12.61 -25.70 -1.52
CA TYR A 17 11.72 -24.56 -1.63
C TYR A 17 10.62 -24.71 -2.69
N ILE A 18 10.83 -25.50 -3.76
CA ILE A 18 9.78 -25.77 -4.76
C ILE A 18 8.56 -26.49 -4.17
N HIS A 19 8.70 -27.09 -2.98
CA HIS A 19 7.63 -27.77 -2.25
C HIS A 19 7.04 -26.91 -1.12
N ALA A 20 7.58 -25.74 -0.86
CA ALA A 20 7.09 -24.84 0.17
C ALA A 20 5.74 -24.23 -0.23
N LYS A 21 4.89 -23.96 0.76
CA LYS A 21 3.63 -23.22 0.53
C LYS A 21 3.88 -21.73 0.53
N THR A 22 4.68 -21.26 1.47
CA THR A 22 5.00 -19.83 1.67
C THR A 22 6.48 -19.70 1.96
N LEU A 23 7.12 -18.70 1.38
CA LEU A 23 8.50 -18.30 1.64
C LEU A 23 8.52 -16.83 2.03
N TRP A 24 9.16 -16.51 3.13
CA TRP A 24 9.44 -15.14 3.57
C TRP A 24 10.82 -14.76 3.08
N ILE A 25 10.90 -13.73 2.26
CA ILE A 25 12.12 -13.41 1.51
C ILE A 25 12.46 -11.95 1.73
N ASP A 26 13.75 -11.71 1.98
CA ASP A 26 14.33 -10.38 2.00
C ASP A 26 15.61 -10.34 1.13
N THR A 27 16.10 -9.16 0.78
CA THR A 27 17.28 -9.01 -0.07
C THR A 27 18.20 -7.91 0.40
N GLU A 28 19.52 -8.16 0.26
CA GLU A 28 20.52 -7.13 0.44
C GLU A 28 21.22 -6.79 -0.88
N VAL A 29 21.48 -5.51 -1.08
CA VAL A 29 21.96 -4.97 -2.36
C VAL A 29 23.29 -4.25 -2.16
N ALA A 30 24.31 -4.71 -2.87
CA ALA A 30 25.57 -4.01 -2.98
C ALA A 30 25.47 -2.81 -3.92
N ASP A 31 26.25 -1.76 -3.63
CA ASP A 31 26.36 -0.56 -4.47
C ASP A 31 25.01 0.13 -4.74
N TYR A 32 24.09 0.11 -3.76
CA TYR A 32 22.71 0.55 -3.95
C TYR A 32 22.57 2.02 -4.39
N GLN A 33 23.55 2.86 -4.08
CA GLN A 33 23.60 4.27 -4.52
C GLN A 33 24.22 4.45 -5.92
N SER A 34 24.75 3.38 -6.51
CA SER A 34 25.34 3.43 -7.84
C SER A 34 24.28 3.37 -8.95
N ARG A 35 24.71 3.61 -10.18
CA ARG A 35 23.83 3.42 -11.35
C ARG A 35 23.54 1.96 -11.69
N GLN A 36 24.31 1.04 -11.12
CA GLN A 36 24.20 -0.41 -11.35
C GLN A 36 24.29 -1.16 -10.01
N PRO A 37 23.25 -1.09 -9.19
CA PRO A 37 23.20 -1.86 -7.95
C PRO A 37 23.15 -3.35 -8.25
N ARG A 38 23.79 -4.16 -7.40
CA ARG A 38 23.92 -5.61 -7.58
C ARG A 38 23.27 -6.33 -6.39
N LEU A 39 22.45 -7.35 -6.69
CA LEU A 39 21.96 -8.23 -5.65
C LEU A 39 23.12 -8.91 -4.96
N SER A 40 23.17 -8.83 -3.63
CA SER A 40 24.23 -9.40 -2.81
C SER A 40 23.78 -10.65 -2.09
N LEU A 41 22.66 -10.56 -1.38
CA LEU A 41 22.10 -11.68 -0.62
C LEU A 41 20.63 -11.88 -0.97
N ILE A 42 20.17 -13.12 -0.85
CA ILE A 42 18.76 -13.49 -0.75
C ILE A 42 18.61 -14.25 0.56
N GLN A 43 17.81 -13.73 1.47
CA GLN A 43 17.44 -14.41 2.70
C GLN A 43 16.08 -15.07 2.53
N VAL A 44 15.97 -16.31 2.97
CA VAL A 44 14.72 -17.07 2.82
C VAL A 44 14.43 -17.85 4.11
N LEU A 45 13.23 -17.66 4.63
CA LEU A 45 12.64 -18.46 5.70
C LEU A 45 11.46 -19.25 5.12
N ASP A 46 11.37 -20.54 5.44
CA ASP A 46 10.31 -21.45 5.00
C ASP A 46 9.40 -21.96 6.12
N ASP A 47 9.76 -21.68 7.38
CA ASP A 47 9.00 -22.07 8.57
C ASP A 47 8.79 -20.87 9.50
N PRO A 48 7.59 -20.30 9.59
CA PRO A 48 7.34 -19.12 10.41
C PRO A 48 7.38 -19.42 11.92
N THR A 49 7.48 -20.67 12.33
CA THR A 49 7.62 -21.06 13.74
C THR A 49 9.06 -21.01 14.23
N ASP A 50 10.02 -20.92 13.30
CA ASP A 50 11.43 -20.74 13.64
C ASP A 50 11.71 -19.32 14.12
N MET A 51 11.92 -19.18 15.42
CA MET A 51 12.31 -17.93 16.08
C MET A 51 13.82 -17.86 16.35
N SER A 52 14.55 -18.95 16.09
CA SER A 52 15.99 -19.04 16.32
C SER A 52 16.82 -18.60 15.11
N GLY A 53 16.25 -18.63 13.91
CA GLY A 53 16.91 -18.39 12.63
C GLY A 53 17.64 -19.61 12.07
N ASP A 54 17.43 -20.80 12.65
CA ASP A 54 18.08 -22.02 12.16
C ASP A 54 17.59 -22.44 10.78
N ARG A 55 16.38 -22.01 10.40
CA ARG A 55 15.77 -22.22 9.09
C ARG A 55 15.81 -21.00 8.17
N VAL A 56 16.48 -19.92 8.57
CA VAL A 56 16.76 -18.81 7.66
C VAL A 56 18.04 -19.11 6.89
N TYR A 57 17.89 -19.36 5.59
CA TYR A 57 19.03 -19.55 4.70
C TYR A 57 19.42 -18.23 4.07
N ILE A 58 20.70 -17.85 4.26
CA ILE A 58 21.30 -16.68 3.60
C ILE A 58 22.08 -17.16 2.39
N LEU A 59 21.63 -16.78 1.20
CA LEU A 59 22.24 -17.15 -0.07
C LEU A 59 23.16 -16.02 -0.53
N ASP A 60 24.46 -16.21 -0.56
CA ASP A 60 25.42 -15.24 -1.09
C ASP A 60 25.46 -15.34 -2.63
N VAL A 61 24.67 -14.47 -3.27
CA VAL A 61 24.51 -14.52 -4.71
C VAL A 61 25.34 -13.46 -5.46
N LEU A 62 26.17 -12.68 -4.75
CA LEU A 62 26.91 -11.54 -5.32
C LEU A 62 27.73 -11.92 -6.56
N GLN A 63 28.31 -13.13 -6.57
CA GLN A 63 29.13 -13.65 -7.66
C GLN A 63 28.39 -14.68 -8.53
N TYR A 64 27.10 -14.91 -8.29
CA TYR A 64 26.34 -16.01 -8.91
C TYR A 64 25.08 -15.54 -9.65
N PRO A 65 25.17 -14.72 -10.70
CA PRO A 65 24.01 -14.23 -11.43
C PRO A 65 23.16 -15.36 -12.06
N ASN A 66 23.78 -16.50 -12.38
CA ASN A 66 23.08 -17.67 -12.90
C ASN A 66 22.20 -18.32 -11.80
N ILE A 67 22.66 -18.37 -10.54
CA ILE A 67 21.87 -18.85 -9.42
C ILE A 67 20.67 -17.94 -9.17
N VAL A 68 20.83 -16.62 -9.27
CA VAL A 68 19.71 -15.67 -9.21
C VAL A 68 18.69 -15.97 -10.32
N ALA A 69 19.13 -16.22 -11.55
CA ALA A 69 18.25 -16.58 -12.66
C ALA A 69 17.49 -17.90 -12.40
N GLU A 70 18.17 -18.90 -11.85
CA GLU A 70 17.57 -20.18 -11.44
C GLU A 70 16.52 -19.97 -10.33
N PHE A 71 16.84 -19.18 -9.29
CA PHE A 71 15.91 -18.82 -8.21
C PHE A 71 14.65 -18.13 -8.77
N ILE A 72 14.84 -17.17 -9.67
CA ILE A 72 13.71 -16.48 -10.33
C ILE A 72 12.84 -17.48 -11.07
N GLN A 73 13.43 -18.37 -11.86
CA GLN A 73 12.67 -19.31 -12.66
C GLN A 73 11.92 -20.36 -11.83
N GLN A 74 12.58 -20.94 -10.82
CA GLN A 74 12.05 -22.05 -10.05
C GLN A 74 11.13 -21.60 -8.92
N ILE A 75 11.45 -20.48 -8.26
CA ILE A 75 10.76 -20.00 -7.07
C ILE A 75 9.88 -18.79 -7.39
N MET A 76 10.46 -17.69 -7.91
CA MET A 76 9.70 -16.45 -8.09
C MET A 76 8.59 -16.56 -9.13
N CYS A 77 8.81 -17.30 -10.22
CA CYS A 77 7.82 -17.53 -11.26
C CYS A 77 6.82 -18.67 -10.92
N ASN A 78 7.00 -19.37 -9.81
CA ASN A 78 6.10 -20.45 -9.40
C ASN A 78 4.86 -19.88 -8.69
N SER A 79 3.69 -20.02 -9.30
CA SER A 79 2.41 -19.54 -8.74
C SER A 79 1.90 -20.37 -7.55
N GLN A 80 2.43 -21.56 -7.33
CA GLN A 80 2.03 -22.43 -6.21
C GLN A 80 2.69 -22.04 -4.89
N ILE A 81 3.78 -21.30 -4.94
CA ILE A 81 4.50 -20.81 -3.76
C ILE A 81 4.09 -19.36 -3.53
N GLU A 82 3.66 -19.02 -2.34
CA GLU A 82 3.52 -17.64 -1.92
C GLU A 82 4.89 -17.06 -1.53
N LYS A 83 5.25 -15.91 -2.07
CA LYS A 83 6.46 -15.18 -1.70
C LYS A 83 6.08 -13.91 -0.95
N VAL A 84 6.49 -13.82 0.29
CA VAL A 84 6.18 -12.72 1.20
C VAL A 84 7.39 -11.81 1.33
N PHE A 85 7.16 -10.51 1.12
CA PHE A 85 8.17 -9.45 1.24
C PHE A 85 7.64 -8.29 2.09
N HIS A 86 8.55 -7.45 2.59
CA HIS A 86 8.19 -6.14 3.07
C HIS A 86 8.63 -5.07 2.08
N ASN A 87 7.68 -4.28 1.51
CA ASN A 87 7.94 -3.35 0.42
C ASN A 87 8.46 -4.05 -0.87
N ALA A 88 7.79 -5.11 -1.25
CA ALA A 88 8.13 -6.02 -2.36
C ALA A 88 8.62 -5.33 -3.66
N ASN A 89 8.19 -4.11 -3.93
CA ASN A 89 8.61 -3.37 -5.13
C ASN A 89 10.13 -3.12 -5.20
N PHE A 90 10.82 -3.12 -4.08
CA PHE A 90 12.28 -2.99 -4.03
C PHE A 90 12.93 -4.30 -4.48
N ASP A 91 12.59 -5.41 -3.84
CA ASP A 91 13.20 -6.73 -4.06
C ASP A 91 12.90 -7.27 -5.46
N LEU A 92 11.69 -7.06 -5.92
CA LEU A 92 11.25 -7.50 -7.24
C LEU A 92 12.07 -6.90 -8.40
N LYS A 93 12.74 -5.75 -8.21
CA LYS A 93 13.65 -5.21 -9.23
C LYS A 93 14.79 -6.18 -9.55
N PHE A 94 15.20 -6.96 -8.56
CA PHE A 94 16.30 -7.93 -8.66
C PHE A 94 15.77 -9.36 -8.84
N LEU A 95 14.55 -9.63 -8.40
CA LEU A 95 13.96 -10.97 -8.35
C LEU A 95 12.83 -11.18 -9.40
N GLY A 96 13.06 -10.73 -10.63
CA GLY A 96 12.21 -11.06 -11.77
C GLY A 96 11.11 -10.05 -12.11
N GLY A 97 10.86 -9.06 -11.28
CA GLY A 97 9.90 -7.98 -11.53
C GLY A 97 8.49 -8.51 -11.81
N LYS A 98 7.93 -8.14 -12.95
CA LYS A 98 6.57 -8.55 -13.38
C LYS A 98 6.42 -10.06 -13.66
N LYS A 99 7.50 -10.82 -13.71
CA LYS A 99 7.45 -12.28 -13.90
C LYS A 99 7.17 -13.02 -12.58
N ALA A 100 7.45 -12.39 -11.45
CA ALA A 100 7.15 -12.97 -10.14
C ALA A 100 5.63 -13.14 -9.98
N GLN A 101 5.23 -14.30 -9.47
CA GLN A 101 3.84 -14.68 -9.28
C GLN A 101 3.56 -14.98 -7.81
N ASN A 102 2.31 -14.81 -7.38
CA ASN A 102 1.85 -15.07 -6.02
C ASN A 102 2.74 -14.37 -4.97
N VAL A 103 2.83 -13.04 -5.09
CA VAL A 103 3.63 -12.18 -4.20
C VAL A 103 2.73 -11.45 -3.23
N THR A 104 3.00 -11.59 -1.95
CA THR A 104 2.37 -10.85 -0.85
C THR A 104 3.32 -9.78 -0.34
N CYS A 105 2.84 -8.55 -0.21
CA CYS A 105 3.59 -7.43 0.36
C CYS A 105 3.00 -7.03 1.71
N THR A 106 3.74 -7.26 2.80
CA THR A 106 3.26 -6.93 4.16
C THR A 106 3.06 -5.42 4.37
N LEU A 107 3.79 -4.56 3.65
CA LEU A 107 3.54 -3.12 3.66
C LEU A 107 2.16 -2.77 3.08
N GLU A 108 1.80 -3.36 1.94
CA GLU A 108 0.48 -3.12 1.33
C GLU A 108 -0.63 -3.80 2.13
N LEU A 109 -0.37 -4.97 2.70
CA LEU A 109 -1.29 -5.63 3.61
C LEU A 109 -1.56 -4.75 4.85
N ALA A 110 -0.52 -4.20 5.50
CA ALA A 110 -0.67 -3.29 6.63
C ALA A 110 -1.47 -2.02 6.26
N LYS A 111 -1.24 -1.45 5.07
CA LYS A 111 -2.01 -0.29 4.58
C LYS A 111 -3.49 -0.61 4.32
N SER A 112 -3.82 -1.87 4.03
CA SER A 112 -5.20 -2.29 3.82
C SER A 112 -5.99 -2.44 5.12
N ILE A 113 -5.32 -2.57 6.27
CA ILE A 113 -5.96 -2.64 7.59
C ILE A 113 -6.48 -1.26 7.97
N PRO A 114 -7.74 -1.15 8.40
CA PRO A 114 -8.29 0.12 8.89
C PRO A 114 -7.45 0.73 10.01
N TYR A 115 -7.17 2.04 9.92
CA TYR A 115 -6.27 2.74 10.84
C TYR A 115 -6.63 2.55 12.34
N TYR A 116 -7.91 2.45 12.69
CA TYR A 116 -8.33 2.25 14.08
C TYR A 116 -7.93 0.88 14.66
N LEU A 117 -7.63 -0.11 13.80
CA LEU A 117 -7.12 -1.43 14.22
C LEU A 117 -5.58 -1.46 14.22
N LEU A 118 -4.94 -0.60 13.43
CA LEU A 118 -3.49 -0.51 13.32
C LEU A 118 -3.03 0.96 13.33
N PRO A 119 -3.22 1.69 14.45
CA PRO A 119 -2.97 3.13 14.54
C PRO A 119 -1.48 3.44 14.72
N LEU A 120 -0.66 3.11 13.72
CA LEU A 120 0.78 3.31 13.75
C LEU A 120 1.21 4.55 12.95
N PRO A 121 2.30 5.22 13.35
CA PRO A 121 2.82 6.41 12.65
C PRO A 121 3.36 6.10 11.26
N ASN A 122 3.78 4.87 11.03
CA ASN A 122 4.22 4.34 9.75
C ASN A 122 4.15 2.81 9.77
N TYR A 123 4.28 2.19 8.59
CA TYR A 123 4.24 0.74 8.42
C TYR A 123 5.59 0.16 7.99
N GLN A 124 6.70 0.71 8.48
CA GLN A 124 8.02 0.10 8.31
C GLN A 124 8.07 -1.24 9.05
N LEU A 125 8.84 -2.20 8.55
CA LEU A 125 8.96 -3.54 9.16
C LEU A 125 9.29 -3.46 10.66
N LYS A 126 10.27 -2.63 11.04
CA LYS A 126 10.62 -2.37 12.44
C LYS A 126 9.42 -1.92 13.28
N THR A 127 8.65 -0.96 12.78
CA THR A 127 7.49 -0.42 13.50
C THR A 127 6.43 -1.49 13.70
N LEU A 128 6.14 -2.26 12.64
CA LEU A 128 5.19 -3.38 12.70
C LEU A 128 5.66 -4.48 13.63
N ALA A 129 6.92 -4.90 13.54
CA ALA A 129 7.50 -5.95 14.39
C ALA A 129 7.49 -5.56 15.87
N THR A 130 7.81 -4.30 16.18
CA THR A 130 7.75 -3.81 17.57
C THR A 130 6.31 -3.77 18.08
N ALA A 131 5.37 -3.25 17.28
CA ALA A 131 4.00 -3.03 17.72
C ALA A 131 3.17 -4.33 17.78
N LEU A 132 3.30 -5.20 16.79
CA LEU A 132 2.49 -6.41 16.66
C LEU A 132 3.13 -7.63 17.31
N CYS A 133 4.45 -7.75 17.21
CA CYS A 133 5.18 -8.96 17.65
C CYS A 133 5.98 -8.77 18.94
N ARG A 134 5.98 -7.54 19.50
CA ARG A 134 6.68 -7.18 20.74
C ARG A 134 8.20 -7.40 20.68
N PHE A 135 8.79 -7.34 19.49
CA PHE A 135 10.25 -7.33 19.35
C PHE A 135 10.81 -6.02 19.91
N ASN A 136 11.67 -6.13 20.88
CA ASN A 136 12.39 -4.99 21.47
C ASN A 136 13.79 -4.90 20.81
N TYR A 137 14.29 -3.67 20.63
CA TYR A 137 15.66 -3.43 20.16
C TYR A 137 15.96 -3.94 18.74
N ILE A 138 15.11 -3.64 17.77
CA ILE A 138 15.41 -3.92 16.38
C ILE A 138 16.46 -2.90 15.90
N ASP A 139 17.70 -3.38 15.70
CA ASP A 139 18.79 -2.58 15.17
C ASP A 139 18.64 -2.41 13.64
N LYS A 140 18.99 -1.24 13.14
CA LYS A 140 18.99 -0.91 11.70
C LYS A 140 20.34 -0.37 11.22
N GLN A 141 21.39 -0.48 12.02
CA GLN A 141 22.71 0.07 11.66
C GLN A 141 23.23 -0.55 10.38
N GLU A 142 22.96 -1.84 10.16
CA GLU A 142 23.43 -2.56 9.00
C GLU A 142 22.58 -2.37 7.73
N GLN A 143 21.41 -1.75 7.82
CA GLN A 143 20.55 -1.50 6.63
C GLN A 143 21.27 -0.70 5.53
N GLY A 144 22.19 0.18 5.89
CA GLY A 144 22.98 1.01 4.97
C GLY A 144 24.45 0.55 4.85
N SER A 145 24.79 -0.63 5.35
CA SER A 145 26.17 -1.12 5.35
C SER A 145 26.66 -1.54 3.95
N ASP A 146 27.94 -1.82 3.83
CA ASP A 146 28.54 -2.28 2.58
C ASP A 146 28.29 -3.77 2.34
N TRP A 147 27.19 -4.06 1.67
CA TRP A 147 26.80 -5.41 1.27
C TRP A 147 27.62 -5.99 0.11
N GLY A 148 28.54 -5.21 -0.47
CA GLY A 148 29.49 -5.67 -1.49
C GLY A 148 30.76 -6.30 -0.94
N ARG A 149 31.05 -6.05 0.35
CA ARG A 149 32.26 -6.56 1.02
C ARG A 149 32.14 -8.04 1.36
N ARG A 150 33.27 -8.75 1.29
CA ARG A 150 33.44 -10.14 1.79
C ARG A 150 34.75 -10.27 2.58
N PRO A 151 34.76 -11.05 3.68
CA PRO A 151 33.59 -11.68 4.29
C PRO A 151 32.64 -10.65 4.90
N LEU A 152 31.36 -11.02 5.06
CA LEU A 152 30.41 -10.25 5.84
C LEU A 152 30.78 -10.28 7.33
N THR A 153 30.39 -9.25 8.07
CA THR A 153 30.52 -9.23 9.52
C THR A 153 29.46 -10.09 10.18
N GLU A 154 29.70 -10.51 11.43
CA GLU A 154 28.69 -11.24 12.21
C GLU A 154 27.42 -10.42 12.39
N THR A 155 27.54 -9.09 12.58
CA THR A 155 26.40 -8.18 12.70
C THR A 155 25.58 -8.08 11.41
N GLN A 156 26.23 -8.09 10.24
CA GLN A 156 25.53 -8.14 8.95
C GLN A 156 24.75 -9.46 8.77
N ILE A 157 25.37 -10.58 9.12
CA ILE A 157 24.70 -11.89 9.05
C ILE A 157 23.53 -11.94 10.02
N GLU A 158 23.70 -11.46 11.25
CA GLU A 158 22.64 -11.37 12.25
C GLU A 158 21.50 -10.49 11.80
N TYR A 159 21.78 -9.33 11.24
CA TYR A 159 20.78 -8.44 10.67
C TYR A 159 19.97 -9.13 9.56
N ALA A 160 20.66 -9.75 8.61
CA ALA A 160 20.04 -10.36 7.44
C ALA A 160 19.07 -11.51 7.79
N TYR A 161 19.39 -12.34 8.78
CA TYR A 161 18.45 -13.40 9.17
C TYR A 161 17.28 -12.90 10.01
N LEU A 162 17.51 -11.90 10.87
CA LEU A 162 16.46 -11.35 11.72
C LEU A 162 15.33 -10.68 10.91
N ASP A 163 15.66 -10.04 9.80
CA ASP A 163 14.64 -9.39 8.96
C ASP A 163 13.64 -10.41 8.40
N CYS A 164 14.05 -11.63 8.04
CA CYS A 164 13.14 -12.70 7.65
C CYS A 164 12.24 -13.18 8.80
N ILE A 165 12.76 -13.28 10.01
CA ILE A 165 11.96 -13.65 11.21
C ILE A 165 10.92 -12.55 11.47
N TYR A 166 11.34 -11.29 11.49
CA TYR A 166 10.41 -10.17 11.67
C TYR A 166 9.34 -10.15 10.60
N LEU A 167 9.72 -10.36 9.35
CA LEU A 167 8.81 -10.42 8.22
C LEU A 167 7.74 -11.50 8.39
N ALA A 168 8.16 -12.71 8.79
CA ALA A 168 7.25 -13.84 9.00
C ALA A 168 6.25 -13.55 10.13
N GLN A 169 6.73 -13.11 11.29
CA GLN A 169 5.87 -12.79 12.42
C GLN A 169 4.91 -11.65 12.13
N VAL A 170 5.38 -10.58 11.49
CA VAL A 170 4.53 -9.46 11.06
C VAL A 170 3.47 -9.92 10.07
N HIS A 171 3.83 -10.78 9.12
CA HIS A 171 2.87 -11.32 8.15
C HIS A 171 1.74 -12.07 8.85
N LEU A 172 2.05 -12.99 9.77
CA LEU A 172 1.03 -13.75 10.51
C LEU A 172 0.09 -12.83 11.29
N GLN A 173 0.62 -11.84 12.01
CA GLN A 173 -0.19 -10.89 12.76
C GLN A 173 -1.07 -10.01 11.84
N LEU A 174 -0.57 -9.61 10.69
CA LEU A 174 -1.36 -8.85 9.72
C LEU A 174 -2.48 -9.70 9.11
N LEU A 175 -2.28 -10.99 8.87
CA LEU A 175 -3.34 -11.89 8.41
C LEU A 175 -4.47 -12.02 9.46
N GLU A 176 -4.14 -12.11 10.74
CA GLU A 176 -5.14 -12.12 11.81
C GLU A 176 -5.96 -10.82 11.82
N LEU A 177 -5.29 -9.66 11.71
CA LEU A 177 -5.95 -8.36 11.63
C LEU A 177 -6.81 -8.23 10.35
N GLN A 178 -6.35 -8.76 9.22
CA GLN A 178 -7.10 -8.75 7.98
C GLN A 178 -8.41 -9.53 8.11
N VAL A 179 -8.36 -10.72 8.72
CA VAL A 179 -9.57 -11.50 9.01
C VAL A 179 -10.50 -10.73 9.94
N ALA A 180 -9.98 -10.15 11.01
CA ALA A 180 -10.76 -9.36 11.95
C ALA A 180 -11.39 -8.10 11.34
N SER A 181 -10.72 -7.50 10.35
CA SER A 181 -11.18 -6.29 9.65
C SER A 181 -12.20 -6.55 8.53
N ASN A 182 -12.34 -7.80 8.08
CA ASN A 182 -13.21 -8.19 6.97
C ASN A 182 -14.10 -9.39 7.35
N PRO A 183 -15.00 -9.22 8.32
CA PRO A 183 -15.95 -10.28 8.66
C PRO A 183 -16.88 -10.59 7.49
N ASP A 184 -17.43 -11.80 7.47
CA ASP A 184 -18.42 -12.19 6.45
C ASP A 184 -19.69 -11.35 6.57
N PRO A 185 -20.03 -10.50 5.58
CA PRO A 185 -21.19 -9.61 5.66
C PRO A 185 -22.52 -10.34 5.89
N LYS A 186 -22.60 -11.62 5.55
CA LYS A 186 -23.81 -12.44 5.78
C LYS A 186 -23.98 -12.88 7.22
N LYS A 187 -22.91 -12.80 8.01
CA LYS A 187 -22.89 -13.22 9.44
C LYS A 187 -22.86 -12.04 10.41
N GLU A 188 -22.78 -10.82 9.87
CA GLU A 188 -22.75 -9.61 10.69
C GLU A 188 -24.06 -9.41 11.47
N ASP A 189 -23.95 -9.06 12.74
CA ASP A 189 -25.08 -8.64 13.58
C ASP A 189 -25.40 -7.17 13.31
N LEU A 190 -26.43 -6.94 12.52
CA LEU A 190 -26.88 -5.58 12.16
C LEU A 190 -27.28 -4.74 13.36
N THR A 191 -27.79 -5.36 14.43
CA THR A 191 -28.19 -4.63 15.64
C THR A 191 -26.96 -4.12 16.40
N ALA A 192 -25.95 -4.97 16.54
CA ALA A 192 -24.68 -4.60 17.16
C ALA A 192 -23.94 -3.54 16.33
N LEU A 193 -23.94 -3.67 14.99
CA LEU A 193 -23.35 -2.68 14.10
C LEU A 193 -24.05 -1.34 14.18
N ASP A 194 -25.38 -1.32 14.20
CA ASP A 194 -26.17 -0.08 14.29
C ASP A 194 -25.94 0.64 15.64
N ALA A 195 -25.92 -0.10 16.75
CA ALA A 195 -25.58 0.46 18.05
C ALA A 195 -24.17 1.07 18.05
N ARG A 196 -23.18 0.34 17.53
CA ARG A 196 -21.80 0.85 17.45
C ARG A 196 -21.68 2.06 16.53
N TYR A 197 -22.41 2.08 15.42
CA TYR A 197 -22.46 3.22 14.51
C TYR A 197 -23.00 4.47 15.21
N GLN A 198 -24.06 4.35 16.02
CA GLN A 198 -24.63 5.46 16.76
C GLN A 198 -23.69 6.02 17.81
N ASP A 199 -23.01 5.15 18.59
CA ASP A 199 -22.01 5.58 19.58
C ASP A 199 -20.90 6.42 18.91
N LEU A 200 -20.34 5.88 17.84
CA LEU A 200 -19.25 6.55 17.11
C LEU A 200 -19.69 7.85 16.44
N LEU A 201 -20.94 7.94 16.01
CA LEU A 201 -21.43 9.10 15.29
C LEU A 201 -21.45 10.36 16.16
N THR A 202 -21.84 10.23 17.41
CA THR A 202 -21.88 11.36 18.35
C THR A 202 -20.47 11.91 18.59
N ASP A 203 -19.53 11.04 18.87
CA ASP A 203 -18.13 11.41 19.10
C ASP A 203 -17.50 12.03 17.83
N TRP A 204 -17.78 11.41 16.67
CA TRP A 204 -17.30 11.90 15.39
C TRP A 204 -17.84 13.29 15.04
N GLN A 205 -19.12 13.59 15.30
CA GLN A 205 -19.70 14.90 15.03
C GLN A 205 -19.05 15.99 15.87
N LEU A 206 -18.79 15.72 17.15
CA LEU A 206 -18.11 16.65 18.06
C LEU A 206 -16.68 16.92 17.59
N LEU A 207 -15.90 15.86 17.39
CA LEU A 207 -14.51 15.95 16.94
C LEU A 207 -14.38 16.64 15.58
N LYS A 208 -15.27 16.31 14.65
CA LYS A 208 -15.30 16.92 13.32
C LYS A 208 -15.55 18.42 13.40
N SER A 209 -16.54 18.84 14.19
CA SER A 209 -16.87 20.26 14.35
C SER A 209 -15.72 21.05 14.97
N GLU A 210 -15.08 20.48 16.00
CA GLU A 210 -13.92 21.10 16.63
C GLU A 210 -12.73 21.20 15.67
N PHE A 211 -12.44 20.13 14.95
CA PHE A 211 -11.34 20.05 13.99
C PHE A 211 -11.51 21.07 12.86
N GLU A 212 -12.68 21.13 12.23
CA GLU A 212 -12.99 22.06 11.16
C GLU A 212 -12.86 23.53 11.63
N HIS A 213 -13.36 23.82 12.84
CA HIS A 213 -13.24 25.16 13.44
C HIS A 213 -11.77 25.52 13.74
N LEU A 214 -10.99 24.59 14.28
CA LEU A 214 -9.58 24.80 14.56
C LEU A 214 -8.77 25.03 13.27
N GLU A 215 -9.07 24.26 12.23
CA GLU A 215 -8.43 24.39 10.91
C GLU A 215 -8.66 25.79 10.31
N GLU A 216 -9.89 26.29 10.37
CA GLU A 216 -10.22 27.64 9.92
C GLU A 216 -9.52 28.73 10.75
N ARG A 217 -9.44 28.57 12.07
CA ARG A 217 -8.71 29.49 12.93
C ARG A 217 -7.23 29.49 12.61
N LEU A 218 -6.63 28.34 12.41
CA LEU A 218 -5.22 28.19 12.09
C LEU A 218 -4.89 28.85 10.74
N LYS A 219 -5.70 28.61 9.70
CA LYS A 219 -5.57 29.28 8.39
C LYS A 219 -5.58 30.80 8.53
N LYS A 220 -6.58 31.35 9.24
CA LYS A 220 -6.70 32.79 9.46
C LYS A 220 -5.52 33.36 10.25
N ALA A 221 -5.07 32.67 11.29
CA ALA A 221 -3.95 33.10 12.11
C ALA A 221 -2.63 33.09 11.30
N MET A 222 -2.37 32.03 10.53
CA MET A 222 -1.19 31.94 9.68
C MET A 222 -1.18 33.02 8.60
N GLN A 223 -2.32 33.35 8.00
CA GLN A 223 -2.44 34.44 7.05
C GLN A 223 -2.19 35.80 7.72
N ALA A 224 -2.82 36.08 8.86
CA ALA A 224 -2.68 37.35 9.57
C ALA A 224 -1.25 37.59 10.10
N GLN A 225 -0.57 36.51 10.48
CA GLN A 225 0.81 36.56 10.98
C GLN A 225 1.86 36.37 9.87
N ASN A 226 1.44 36.21 8.62
CA ASN A 226 2.30 35.94 7.46
C ASN A 226 3.23 34.71 7.66
N VAL A 227 2.74 33.71 8.37
CA VAL A 227 3.44 32.43 8.62
C VAL A 227 2.98 31.40 7.60
N LYS A 228 3.92 30.84 6.85
CA LYS A 228 3.63 29.81 5.81
C LYS A 228 3.70 28.39 6.32
N GLU A 229 4.37 28.15 7.44
CA GLU A 229 4.61 26.81 7.97
C GLU A 229 4.69 26.84 9.50
N THR A 230 4.06 25.84 10.13
CA THR A 230 4.17 25.54 11.57
C THR A 230 4.85 24.18 11.73
N SER A 231 4.98 23.68 12.95
CA SER A 231 5.53 22.33 13.19
C SER A 231 4.72 21.20 12.56
N VAL A 232 3.41 21.40 12.30
CA VAL A 232 2.49 20.36 11.81
C VAL A 232 1.74 20.74 10.55
N CYS A 233 1.66 22.02 10.18
CA CYS A 233 0.86 22.48 9.05
C CYS A 233 1.65 23.38 8.11
N LYS A 234 1.34 23.29 6.81
CA LYS A 234 1.85 24.16 5.75
C LYS A 234 0.70 24.84 5.04
N LEU A 235 0.72 26.17 4.95
CA LEU A 235 -0.25 26.96 4.21
C LEU A 235 0.24 27.19 2.79
N THR A 236 -0.50 26.67 1.82
CA THR A 236 -0.23 26.87 0.39
C THR A 236 -1.39 27.63 -0.25
N SER A 237 -1.09 28.58 -1.11
CA SER A 237 -2.06 29.24 -1.97
C SER A 237 -1.89 28.75 -3.41
N TYR A 238 -2.99 28.54 -4.10
CA TYR A 238 -3.00 28.25 -5.53
C TYR A 238 -4.13 29.05 -6.19
N GLU A 239 -3.88 29.49 -7.40
CA GLU A 239 -4.89 30.13 -8.23
C GLU A 239 -5.49 29.10 -9.18
N ARG A 240 -6.82 29.05 -9.24
CA ARG A 240 -7.55 28.25 -10.21
C ARG A 240 -8.26 29.16 -11.17
N GLN A 241 -7.81 29.18 -12.41
CA GLN A 241 -8.51 29.87 -13.48
C GLN A 241 -9.59 28.95 -14.07
N THR A 242 -10.81 29.47 -14.17
CA THR A 242 -11.91 28.80 -14.86
C THR A 242 -12.35 29.70 -16.00
N VAL A 243 -12.19 29.22 -17.22
CA VAL A 243 -12.70 29.92 -18.43
C VAL A 243 -14.08 29.39 -18.72
N LYS A 244 -15.04 30.30 -18.87
CA LYS A 244 -16.43 30.00 -19.22
C LYS A 244 -16.80 30.76 -20.48
N VAL A 245 -17.50 30.10 -21.40
CA VAL A 245 -18.04 30.67 -22.60
C VAL A 245 -19.48 30.16 -22.77
N PRO A 246 -20.44 31.00 -23.25
CA PRO A 246 -21.76 30.52 -23.63
C PRO A 246 -21.63 29.48 -24.75
N PHE A 247 -22.47 28.43 -24.69
CA PHE A 247 -22.41 27.35 -25.69
C PHE A 247 -22.68 27.86 -27.12
N SER A 248 -23.56 28.83 -27.27
CA SER A 248 -23.84 29.49 -28.57
C SER A 248 -22.59 30.11 -29.19
N GLU A 249 -21.78 30.81 -28.39
CA GLU A 249 -20.54 31.43 -28.87
C GLU A 249 -19.49 30.38 -29.25
N LEU A 250 -19.44 29.28 -28.51
CA LEU A 250 -18.55 28.18 -28.85
C LEU A 250 -18.96 27.52 -30.18
N VAL A 251 -20.26 27.30 -30.39
CA VAL A 251 -20.81 26.76 -31.68
C VAL A 251 -20.50 27.69 -32.84
N ASN A 252 -20.71 29.01 -32.66
CA ASN A 252 -20.41 30.01 -33.68
C ASN A 252 -18.91 30.00 -34.06
N LEU A 253 -18.03 29.92 -33.07
CA LEU A 253 -16.59 29.85 -33.32
C LEU A 253 -16.21 28.58 -34.10
N VAL A 254 -16.72 27.42 -33.70
CA VAL A 254 -16.48 26.14 -34.34
C VAL A 254 -16.89 26.15 -35.80
N GLN A 255 -18.06 26.74 -36.09
CA GLN A 255 -18.60 26.85 -37.46
C GLN A 255 -17.80 27.84 -38.31
N ASN A 256 -17.47 29.03 -37.78
CA ASN A 256 -16.77 30.07 -38.51
C ASN A 256 -15.31 29.68 -38.83
N ASP A 257 -14.63 29.06 -37.90
CA ASP A 257 -13.21 28.69 -38.03
C ASP A 257 -13.01 27.25 -38.56
N ASN A 258 -14.13 26.58 -38.93
CA ASN A 258 -14.15 25.21 -39.44
C ASN A 258 -13.34 24.22 -38.54
N LEU A 259 -13.51 24.37 -37.22
CA LEU A 259 -12.80 23.52 -36.24
C LEU A 259 -13.53 22.18 -36.11
N SER A 260 -12.76 21.10 -36.04
CA SER A 260 -13.31 19.79 -35.69
C SER A 260 -13.14 19.54 -34.17
N LEU A 261 -14.24 19.59 -33.44
CA LEU A 261 -14.29 19.24 -32.02
C LEU A 261 -15.09 17.95 -31.85
N ASP A 262 -14.42 16.88 -31.51
CA ASP A 262 -15.02 15.57 -31.25
C ASP A 262 -14.73 15.13 -29.82
N PHE A 263 -15.59 15.54 -28.90
CA PHE A 263 -15.53 15.11 -27.50
C PHE A 263 -16.95 14.90 -26.95
N PRO A 264 -17.17 13.88 -26.09
CA PRO A 264 -18.49 13.64 -25.51
C PRO A 264 -18.90 14.75 -24.54
N VAL A 265 -20.10 15.22 -24.66
CA VAL A 265 -20.72 16.21 -23.76
C VAL A 265 -21.72 15.50 -22.84
N THR A 266 -21.46 15.55 -21.52
CA THR A 266 -22.42 15.01 -20.55
C THR A 266 -23.69 15.85 -20.51
N LEU A 267 -24.83 15.28 -20.92
CA LEU A 267 -26.14 15.89 -20.83
C LEU A 267 -26.67 15.80 -19.41
N THR A 268 -26.44 16.86 -18.61
CA THR A 268 -27.01 16.95 -17.26
C THR A 268 -28.57 16.99 -17.33
N GLN A 269 -29.23 16.63 -16.23
CA GLN A 269 -30.72 16.70 -16.17
C GLN A 269 -31.25 18.07 -16.50
N LYS A 270 -30.55 19.15 -16.14
CA LYS A 270 -30.90 20.52 -16.49
C LYS A 270 -30.83 20.72 -18.02
N LEU A 271 -29.71 20.33 -18.63
CA LEU A 271 -29.52 20.48 -20.08
C LEU A 271 -30.54 19.65 -20.88
N GLN A 272 -30.84 18.42 -20.43
CA GLN A 272 -31.91 17.59 -21.04
C GLN A 272 -33.26 18.26 -20.96
N LYS A 273 -33.59 18.93 -19.83
CA LYS A 273 -34.82 19.70 -19.66
C LYS A 273 -34.86 20.91 -20.58
N ASP A 274 -33.77 21.64 -20.72
CA ASP A 274 -33.65 22.81 -21.57
C ASP A 274 -33.77 22.46 -23.07
N LEU A 275 -33.26 21.30 -23.48
CA LEU A 275 -33.35 20.73 -24.83
C LEU A 275 -34.73 20.12 -25.12
N GLY A 276 -35.57 19.89 -24.13
CA GLY A 276 -36.89 19.26 -24.27
C GLY A 276 -36.78 17.88 -24.93
N ALA A 277 -37.70 17.55 -25.83
CA ALA A 277 -37.70 16.28 -26.56
C ALA A 277 -36.55 16.15 -27.59
N SER A 278 -35.86 17.25 -27.91
CA SER A 278 -34.85 17.27 -28.97
C SER A 278 -33.60 16.45 -28.63
N TRP A 279 -33.26 16.28 -27.36
CA TRP A 279 -32.10 15.48 -26.97
C TRP A 279 -32.24 14.00 -27.35
N GLN A 280 -33.47 13.47 -27.47
CA GLN A 280 -33.71 12.07 -27.86
C GLN A 280 -33.33 11.78 -29.32
N LYS A 281 -33.09 12.82 -30.13
CA LYS A 281 -32.64 12.69 -31.53
C LYS A 281 -31.12 12.56 -31.64
N LEU A 282 -30.41 12.77 -30.55
CA LEU A 282 -28.96 12.67 -30.52
C LEU A 282 -28.53 11.18 -30.33
N PRO A 283 -27.40 10.76 -30.92
CA PRO A 283 -26.82 9.46 -30.67
C PRO A 283 -26.20 9.46 -29.25
N VAL A 284 -27.03 9.14 -28.25
CA VAL A 284 -26.60 9.16 -26.85
C VAL A 284 -26.22 7.77 -26.36
N GLU A 285 -25.09 7.67 -25.64
CA GLU A 285 -24.70 6.52 -24.86
C GLU A 285 -25.17 6.75 -23.41
N ILE A 286 -25.88 5.77 -22.83
CA ILE A 286 -26.42 5.87 -21.48
C ILE A 286 -25.69 4.87 -20.57
N GLU A 287 -24.85 5.36 -19.71
CA GLU A 287 -24.27 4.60 -18.63
C GLU A 287 -25.19 4.61 -17.39
N LYS A 288 -25.53 3.42 -16.88
CA LYS A 288 -26.31 3.28 -15.65
C LYS A 288 -25.44 2.66 -14.56
N ASN A 289 -25.12 3.45 -13.57
CA ASN A 289 -24.38 2.99 -12.39
C ASN A 289 -25.31 3.00 -11.18
N THR A 290 -25.34 1.90 -10.43
CA THR A 290 -26.10 1.79 -9.19
C THR A 290 -25.17 2.11 -8.02
N TYR A 291 -25.56 3.11 -7.21
CA TYR A 291 -24.83 3.50 -6.01
C TYR A 291 -25.68 3.20 -4.78
N LEU A 292 -25.08 2.57 -3.78
CA LEU A 292 -25.69 2.39 -2.46
C LEU A 292 -25.30 3.57 -1.57
N ARG A 293 -26.27 4.16 -0.87
CA ARG A 293 -26.06 5.24 0.08
C ARG A 293 -26.67 4.89 1.42
N LEU A 294 -25.84 4.83 2.43
CA LEU A 294 -26.30 4.78 3.82
C LEU A 294 -26.68 6.20 4.27
N SER A 295 -27.88 6.35 4.84
CA SER A 295 -28.33 7.62 5.40
C SER A 295 -29.06 7.33 6.71
N GLN A 296 -28.92 8.23 7.67
CA GLN A 296 -29.67 8.14 8.93
C GLN A 296 -31.17 8.29 8.68
N LYS A 297 -31.97 7.50 9.38
CA LYS A 297 -33.41 7.77 9.47
C LYS A 297 -33.59 9.07 10.28
N LYS A 298 -34.41 9.97 9.77
CA LYS A 298 -34.87 11.10 10.58
C LYS A 298 -35.70 10.53 11.72
N ASN A 299 -35.29 10.76 12.96
CA ASN A 299 -36.17 10.51 14.11
C ASN A 299 -37.30 11.54 14.05
N ASP A 300 -38.48 11.13 13.64
CA ASP A 300 -39.70 11.94 13.70
C ASP A 300 -40.23 12.11 15.16
N ALA A 301 -39.40 11.88 16.15
CA ALA A 301 -39.69 12.04 17.55
C ALA A 301 -38.91 13.22 18.11
N ILE A 302 -39.45 14.41 18.00
CA ILE A 302 -39.51 15.51 18.99
C ILE A 302 -40.28 16.65 18.31
N GLN A 303 -41.62 16.50 18.33
CA GLN A 303 -42.53 17.64 18.39
C GLN A 303 -43.34 17.40 19.64
N GLU A 304 -42.89 17.97 20.73
CA GLU A 304 -43.73 18.45 21.83
C GLU A 304 -43.04 19.66 22.46
#